data_3ecd23bd70d50a0c6e79a2f0b4d3187a
#
_entry.id   3ecd23bd70d50a0c6e79a2f0b4d3187a
#
_cell.length_a   1.000
_cell.length_b   1.000
_cell.length_c   1.000
_cell.angle_alpha   90.00
_cell.angle_beta   90.00
_cell.angle_gamma   90.00
#
_symmetry.space_group_name_H-M   'P 1'
#
loop_
_entity.id
_entity.type
_entity.pdbx_description
1 polymer ?
#
loop_
_entity_poly.entity_id
_entity_poly.type
_entity_poly.pdbx_seq_one_letter_code
_entity_poly.pdbx_strand_id
1 'polypeptide(L)'
;ETITPGKYLPFSHGFSIHYNFIEPPPDANVFMVAPKGPGHLVRHEYKRGAGVPCLLALSQDPTGDTRSIGLAYASAIGGGRAGIIETTFREETETDLFGEQAVLCGGLTSLIKAGFETLTEAGYSPEMAYFECLHEMKLIVDLLYEGGISEMRYSISNTAQYGDMTRGPLVVNDETKRRMQGLLAEIQSGAFARDWMKEARNGRPRFQQLDEQAREHPIERVGERLRGMMPWLSQSKLVDEASN
;
A
#
# COMPACT_ATOMS: atom_id res chain seq x y z
N GLU A 1 7.64 26.35 -14.56
CA GLU A 1 9.10 26.52 -14.67
C GLU A 1 9.65 25.44 -15.61
N THR A 2 10.54 25.80 -16.50
CA THR A 2 11.14 24.88 -17.46
C THR A 2 12.29 24.13 -16.79
N ILE A 3 12.29 22.80 -16.87
CA ILE A 3 13.42 21.98 -16.41
C ILE A 3 14.59 22.27 -17.35
N THR A 4 15.69 22.79 -16.82
CA THR A 4 16.89 23.09 -17.61
C THR A 4 17.77 21.85 -17.76
N PRO A 5 18.64 21.78 -18.81
CA PRO A 5 19.55 20.67 -19.03
C PRO A 5 20.36 20.27 -17.79
N GLY A 6 20.54 18.98 -17.58
CA GLY A 6 21.32 18.44 -16.45
C GLY A 6 20.63 18.51 -15.07
N LYS A 7 19.38 19.01 -14.99
CA LYS A 7 18.61 18.95 -13.73
C LYS A 7 18.07 17.57 -13.47
N TYR A 8 17.83 17.28 -12.18
CA TYR A 8 17.30 16.00 -11.72
C TYR A 8 15.81 16.14 -11.41
N LEU A 9 15.02 15.21 -11.93
CA LEU A 9 13.59 15.08 -11.70
C LEU A 9 13.34 13.76 -10.94
N PRO A 10 13.24 13.78 -9.61
CA PRO A 10 12.93 12.60 -8.82
C PRO A 10 11.43 12.31 -8.77
N PHE A 11 11.08 11.03 -8.76
CA PHE A 11 9.74 10.52 -8.51
C PHE A 11 9.76 9.60 -7.31
N SER A 12 8.66 9.54 -6.55
CA SER A 12 8.47 8.58 -5.45
C SER A 12 7.64 7.37 -5.88
N HIS A 13 7.06 7.40 -7.09
CA HIS A 13 6.30 6.33 -7.72
C HIS A 13 6.34 6.50 -9.24
N GLY A 14 6.31 5.40 -9.99
CA GLY A 14 6.58 5.43 -11.42
C GLY A 14 5.40 5.81 -12.32
N PHE A 15 4.17 5.96 -11.80
CA PHE A 15 2.92 6.10 -12.54
C PHE A 15 2.98 7.09 -13.71
N SER A 16 3.41 8.32 -13.44
CA SER A 16 3.37 9.40 -14.44
C SER A 16 4.35 9.19 -15.59
N ILE A 17 5.49 8.57 -15.33
CA ILE A 17 6.51 8.27 -16.35
C ILE A 17 6.14 6.98 -17.09
N HIS A 18 5.78 5.91 -16.38
CA HIS A 18 5.47 4.61 -16.97
C HIS A 18 4.30 4.68 -17.97
N TYR A 19 3.25 5.45 -17.65
CA TYR A 19 2.08 5.60 -18.52
C TYR A 19 2.15 6.85 -19.42
N ASN A 20 3.31 7.51 -19.52
CA ASN A 20 3.53 8.68 -20.37
C ASN A 20 2.58 9.86 -20.11
N PHE A 21 2.16 10.08 -18.86
CA PHE A 21 1.41 11.27 -18.46
C PHE A 21 2.32 12.48 -18.25
N ILE A 22 3.60 12.24 -18.01
CA ILE A 22 4.66 13.24 -17.99
C ILE A 22 5.76 12.77 -18.94
N GLU A 23 6.11 13.63 -19.89
CA GLU A 23 7.24 13.46 -20.81
C GLU A 23 8.35 14.45 -20.42
N PRO A 24 9.38 14.00 -19.68
CA PRO A 24 10.48 14.86 -19.29
C PRO A 24 11.32 15.29 -20.50
N PRO A 25 11.95 16.49 -20.49
CA PRO A 25 12.93 16.86 -21.50
C PRO A 25 14.05 15.81 -21.63
N PRO A 26 14.55 15.53 -22.84
CA PRO A 26 15.52 14.45 -23.07
C PRO A 26 16.87 14.68 -22.38
N ASP A 27 17.18 15.90 -22.02
CA ASP A 27 18.38 16.35 -21.33
C ASP A 27 18.23 16.45 -19.79
N ALA A 28 17.07 16.06 -19.24
CA ALA A 28 16.85 15.95 -17.81
C ALA A 28 17.25 14.55 -17.30
N ASN A 29 17.82 14.50 -16.10
CA ASN A 29 18.02 13.25 -15.38
C ASN A 29 16.73 12.85 -14.68
N VAL A 30 16.24 11.64 -14.94
CA VAL A 30 14.96 11.16 -14.39
C VAL A 30 15.17 9.86 -13.63
N PHE A 31 14.85 9.89 -12.35
CA PHE A 31 14.96 8.72 -11.51
C PHE A 31 13.78 8.62 -10.53
N MET A 32 13.61 7.46 -9.97
CA MET A 32 12.62 7.18 -8.94
C MET A 32 13.32 6.61 -7.70
N VAL A 33 12.93 7.11 -6.54
CA VAL A 33 13.18 6.47 -5.25
C VAL A 33 11.83 6.24 -4.60
N ALA A 34 11.37 4.99 -4.62
CA ALA A 34 10.08 4.57 -4.10
C ALA A 34 10.24 3.83 -2.76
N PRO A 35 10.03 4.48 -1.62
CA PRO A 35 9.97 3.79 -0.33
C PRO A 35 8.76 2.84 -0.29
N LYS A 36 8.96 1.61 0.19
CA LYS A 36 7.88 0.62 0.30
C LYS A 36 7.12 0.79 1.61
N GLY A 37 6.33 1.86 1.67
CA GLY A 37 5.46 2.22 2.78
C GLY A 37 4.90 3.64 2.63
N PRO A 38 3.79 3.94 3.32
CA PRO A 38 3.19 5.28 3.33
C PRO A 38 4.18 6.37 3.76
N GLY A 39 4.12 7.55 3.12
CA GLY A 39 5.12 8.61 3.29
C GLY A 39 5.34 9.06 4.74
N HIS A 40 4.29 9.17 5.54
CA HIS A 40 4.40 9.51 6.95
C HIS A 40 5.11 8.43 7.79
N LEU A 41 5.01 7.15 7.41
CA LEU A 41 5.74 6.05 8.04
C LEU A 41 7.23 6.09 7.69
N VAL A 42 7.60 6.48 6.48
CA VAL A 42 9.01 6.70 6.10
C VAL A 42 9.65 7.71 7.07
N ARG A 43 8.95 8.83 7.35
CA ARG A 43 9.43 9.83 8.31
C ARG A 43 9.46 9.31 9.74
N HIS A 44 8.45 8.54 10.15
CA HIS A 44 8.38 7.93 11.47
C HIS A 44 9.58 6.99 11.71
N GLU A 45 9.83 6.05 10.81
CA GLU A 45 10.94 5.12 10.91
C GLU A 45 12.30 5.82 10.86
N TYR A 46 12.44 6.85 10.01
CA TYR A 46 13.65 7.67 9.99
C TYR A 46 13.97 8.30 11.36
N LYS A 47 12.94 8.88 12.02
CA LYS A 47 13.10 9.52 13.36
C LYS A 47 13.50 8.52 14.45
N ARG A 48 13.09 7.25 14.31
CA ARG A 48 13.46 6.16 15.23
C ARG A 48 14.86 5.60 14.98
N GLY A 49 15.57 6.09 13.96
CA GLY A 49 16.88 5.55 13.57
C GLY A 49 16.80 4.31 12.67
N ALA A 50 15.60 3.87 12.33
CA ALA A 50 15.33 2.81 11.35
C ALA A 50 15.18 3.38 9.93
N GLY A 51 14.66 2.61 9.00
CA GLY A 51 14.39 3.02 7.64
C GLY A 51 13.34 2.13 6.99
N VAL A 52 12.81 2.59 5.86
CA VAL A 52 11.92 1.82 5.00
C VAL A 52 12.72 1.42 3.76
N PRO A 53 12.65 0.14 3.30
CA PRO A 53 13.28 -0.27 2.06
C PRO A 53 12.85 0.61 0.88
N CYS A 54 13.80 0.97 0.03
CA CYS A 54 13.54 1.81 -1.14
C CYS A 54 13.84 1.06 -2.43
N LEU A 55 13.02 1.29 -3.45
CA LEU A 55 13.33 0.89 -4.82
C LEU A 55 13.95 2.08 -5.55
N LEU A 56 15.01 1.83 -6.33
CA LEU A 56 15.66 2.81 -7.19
C LEU A 56 15.47 2.40 -8.65
N ALA A 57 14.99 3.31 -9.47
CA ALA A 57 14.92 3.11 -10.91
C ALA A 57 15.35 4.38 -11.65
N LEU A 58 15.95 4.19 -12.83
CA LEU A 58 16.35 5.26 -13.72
C LEU A 58 15.52 5.22 -15.01
N SER A 59 15.07 6.39 -15.46
CA SER A 59 14.41 6.56 -16.77
C SER A 59 15.32 7.27 -17.76
N GLN A 60 16.02 8.34 -17.33
CA GLN A 60 16.96 9.11 -18.15
C GLN A 60 18.22 9.44 -17.34
N ASP A 61 19.39 9.32 -17.98
CA ASP A 61 20.69 9.60 -17.34
C ASP A 61 21.68 10.30 -18.34
N PRO A 62 21.35 11.49 -18.84
CA PRO A 62 22.21 12.19 -19.77
C PRO A 62 23.54 12.64 -19.16
N THR A 63 23.66 12.80 -17.85
CA THR A 63 24.89 13.21 -17.16
C THR A 63 25.76 12.03 -16.72
N GLY A 64 25.20 10.79 -16.66
CA GLY A 64 25.91 9.58 -16.28
C GLY A 64 26.10 9.39 -14.77
N ASP A 65 25.51 10.25 -13.93
CA ASP A 65 25.63 10.21 -12.47
C ASP A 65 24.28 10.05 -11.74
N THR A 66 23.18 9.92 -12.48
CA THR A 66 21.82 9.83 -11.92
C THR A 66 21.66 8.69 -10.93
N ARG A 67 22.31 7.55 -11.20
CA ARG A 67 22.32 6.42 -10.27
C ARG A 67 22.94 6.79 -8.90
N SER A 68 24.06 7.47 -8.92
CA SER A 68 24.74 7.88 -7.69
C SER A 68 23.93 8.90 -6.89
N ILE A 69 23.27 9.82 -7.56
CA ILE A 69 22.36 10.81 -6.96
C ILE A 69 21.14 10.09 -6.36
N GLY A 70 20.52 9.14 -7.10
CA GLY A 70 19.41 8.35 -6.61
C GLY A 70 19.74 7.53 -5.36
N LEU A 71 20.90 6.88 -5.32
CA LEU A 71 21.41 6.16 -4.16
C LEU A 71 21.64 7.08 -2.95
N ALA A 72 22.23 8.26 -3.19
CA ALA A 72 22.45 9.26 -2.14
C ALA A 72 21.11 9.76 -1.58
N TYR A 73 20.12 10.04 -2.46
CA TYR A 73 18.78 10.45 -2.05
C TYR A 73 18.06 9.36 -1.23
N ALA A 74 18.04 8.11 -1.72
CA ALA A 74 17.44 6.98 -1.01
C ALA A 74 18.09 6.77 0.37
N SER A 75 19.43 6.91 0.45
CA SER A 75 20.15 6.81 1.73
C SER A 75 19.79 7.95 2.68
N ALA A 76 19.68 9.18 2.17
CA ALA A 76 19.36 10.37 2.97
C ALA A 76 17.97 10.31 3.62
N ILE A 77 16.98 9.65 2.97
CA ILE A 77 15.64 9.46 3.54
C ILE A 77 15.55 8.21 4.45
N GLY A 78 16.64 7.50 4.66
CA GLY A 78 16.72 6.35 5.57
C GLY A 78 16.72 4.98 4.88
N GLY A 79 16.50 4.90 3.57
CA GLY A 79 16.48 3.64 2.84
C GLY A 79 17.79 2.85 2.92
N GLY A 80 18.92 3.54 3.03
CA GLY A 80 20.22 2.88 3.21
C GLY A 80 20.37 2.06 4.49
N ARG A 81 19.50 2.26 5.48
CA ARG A 81 19.48 1.46 6.73
C ARG A 81 18.67 0.16 6.59
N ALA A 82 17.71 0.13 5.67
CA ALA A 82 16.79 -1.00 5.47
C ALA A 82 17.13 -1.81 4.21
N GLY A 83 17.64 -1.13 3.18
CA GLY A 83 17.99 -1.72 1.88
C GLY A 83 17.50 -0.89 0.71
N ILE A 84 18.30 -0.84 -0.35
CA ILE A 84 17.96 -0.20 -1.62
C ILE A 84 18.07 -1.27 -2.70
N ILE A 85 16.99 -1.49 -3.44
CA ILE A 85 16.91 -2.48 -4.52
C ILE A 85 16.72 -1.73 -5.83
N GLU A 86 17.55 -2.03 -6.83
CA GLU A 86 17.39 -1.47 -8.17
C GLU A 86 16.31 -2.24 -8.94
N THR A 87 15.48 -1.49 -9.67
CA THR A 87 14.35 -1.98 -10.45
C THR A 87 14.12 -1.09 -11.68
N THR A 88 12.95 -1.17 -12.29
CA THR A 88 12.52 -0.31 -13.40
C THR A 88 11.26 0.48 -13.03
N PHE A 89 11.02 1.61 -13.71
CA PHE A 89 9.76 2.33 -13.56
C PHE A 89 8.53 1.45 -13.83
N ARG A 90 8.62 0.58 -14.83
CA ARG A 90 7.57 -0.38 -15.14
C ARG A 90 7.31 -1.35 -13.99
N GLU A 91 8.34 -2.04 -13.53
CA GLU A 91 8.20 -3.09 -12.50
C GLU A 91 7.66 -2.50 -11.20
N GLU A 92 8.23 -1.39 -10.75
CA GLU A 92 7.74 -0.71 -9.55
C GLU A 92 6.26 -0.32 -9.71
N THR A 93 5.91 0.38 -10.79
CA THR A 93 4.54 0.88 -10.99
C THR A 93 3.51 -0.24 -11.07
N GLU A 94 3.80 -1.29 -11.85
CA GLU A 94 2.85 -2.39 -12.04
C GLU A 94 2.68 -3.21 -10.76
N THR A 95 3.77 -3.47 -10.03
CA THR A 95 3.70 -4.26 -8.79
C THR A 95 3.13 -3.48 -7.61
N ASP A 96 3.41 -2.20 -7.51
CA ASP A 96 2.86 -1.33 -6.47
C ASP A 96 1.34 -1.17 -6.62
N LEU A 97 0.87 -0.80 -7.82
CA LEU A 97 -0.56 -0.73 -8.13
C LEU A 97 -1.28 -2.06 -7.89
N PHE A 98 -0.67 -3.17 -8.29
CA PHE A 98 -1.25 -4.49 -8.04
C PHE A 98 -1.32 -4.79 -6.53
N GLY A 99 -0.23 -4.55 -5.81
CA GLY A 99 -0.14 -4.80 -4.37
C GLY A 99 -1.20 -4.05 -3.58
N GLU A 100 -1.37 -2.75 -3.86
CA GLU A 100 -2.36 -1.93 -3.16
C GLU A 100 -3.81 -2.29 -3.52
N GLN A 101 -4.09 -2.64 -4.77
CA GLN A 101 -5.44 -3.00 -5.21
C GLN A 101 -5.85 -4.40 -4.78
N ALA A 102 -4.99 -5.38 -5.01
CA ALA A 102 -5.35 -6.79 -4.83
C ALA A 102 -5.12 -7.31 -3.41
N VAL A 103 -4.19 -6.73 -2.65
CA VAL A 103 -3.74 -7.28 -1.36
C VAL A 103 -3.78 -6.25 -0.24
N LEU A 104 -2.90 -5.23 -0.29
CA LEU A 104 -2.57 -4.39 0.86
C LEU A 104 -3.70 -3.46 1.30
N CYS A 105 -4.46 -2.92 0.36
CA CYS A 105 -5.57 -2.00 0.64
C CYS A 105 -6.90 -2.60 0.17
N GLY A 106 -7.11 -2.74 -1.15
CA GLY A 106 -8.39 -3.15 -1.70
C GLY A 106 -8.81 -4.55 -1.27
N GLY A 107 -7.95 -5.55 -1.45
CA GLY A 107 -8.21 -6.94 -1.05
C GLY A 107 -8.45 -7.07 0.45
N LEU A 108 -7.54 -6.52 1.27
CA LEU A 108 -7.61 -6.59 2.71
C LEU A 108 -8.88 -5.94 3.28
N THR A 109 -9.19 -4.71 2.88
CA THR A 109 -10.38 -4.01 3.39
C THR A 109 -11.69 -4.68 2.97
N SER A 110 -11.73 -5.25 1.77
CA SER A 110 -12.88 -6.01 1.29
C SER A 110 -13.06 -7.31 2.07
N LEU A 111 -11.98 -8.03 2.38
CA LEU A 111 -12.01 -9.24 3.20
C LEU A 111 -12.52 -8.94 4.62
N ILE A 112 -12.02 -7.87 5.24
CA ILE A 112 -12.44 -7.42 6.57
C ILE A 112 -13.95 -7.13 6.59
N LYS A 113 -14.44 -6.35 5.62
CA LYS A 113 -15.87 -6.01 5.53
C LYS A 113 -16.74 -7.25 5.36
N ALA A 114 -16.38 -8.12 4.42
CA ALA A 114 -17.11 -9.36 4.19
C ALA A 114 -17.17 -10.26 5.44
N GLY A 115 -16.09 -10.36 6.20
CA GLY A 115 -16.05 -11.09 7.47
C GLY A 115 -16.95 -10.44 8.52
N PHE A 116 -16.86 -9.14 8.69
CA PHE A 116 -17.70 -8.37 9.62
C PHE A 116 -19.19 -8.52 9.29
N GLU A 117 -19.56 -8.33 8.03
CA GLU A 117 -20.95 -8.47 7.55
C GLU A 117 -21.47 -9.89 7.77
N THR A 118 -20.70 -10.92 7.42
CA THR A 118 -21.07 -12.32 7.61
C THR A 118 -21.39 -12.63 9.06
N LEU A 119 -20.61 -12.14 10.02
CA LEU A 119 -20.86 -12.37 11.44
C LEU A 119 -22.08 -11.59 11.95
N THR A 120 -22.21 -10.34 11.56
CA THR A 120 -23.34 -9.49 12.02
C THR A 120 -24.67 -9.94 11.43
N GLU A 121 -24.73 -10.36 10.17
CA GLU A 121 -25.90 -10.96 9.53
C GLU A 121 -26.31 -12.29 10.18
N ALA A 122 -25.34 -13.05 10.69
CA ALA A 122 -25.61 -14.26 11.45
C ALA A 122 -26.08 -13.99 12.90
N GLY A 123 -26.19 -12.71 13.31
CA GLY A 123 -26.69 -12.29 14.62
C GLY A 123 -25.63 -12.14 15.71
N TYR A 124 -24.35 -12.21 15.38
CA TYR A 124 -23.28 -11.91 16.34
C TYR A 124 -23.17 -10.40 16.59
N SER A 125 -22.70 -10.02 17.78
CA SER A 125 -22.54 -8.61 18.10
C SER A 125 -21.50 -7.93 17.20
N PRO A 126 -21.75 -6.69 16.76
CA PRO A 126 -20.79 -5.95 15.94
C PRO A 126 -19.43 -5.73 16.58
N GLU A 127 -19.39 -5.69 17.92
CA GLU A 127 -18.15 -5.59 18.69
C GLU A 127 -17.27 -6.81 18.50
N MET A 128 -17.85 -8.02 18.62
CA MET A 128 -17.13 -9.27 18.40
C MET A 128 -16.67 -9.37 16.94
N ALA A 129 -17.55 -9.07 15.99
CA ALA A 129 -17.19 -9.05 14.58
C ALA A 129 -16.03 -8.09 14.28
N TYR A 130 -16.00 -6.92 14.92
CA TYR A 130 -14.92 -5.95 14.77
C TYR A 130 -13.59 -6.47 15.35
N PHE A 131 -13.61 -7.06 16.55
CA PHE A 131 -12.38 -7.60 17.15
C PHE A 131 -11.80 -8.73 16.32
N GLU A 132 -12.62 -9.69 15.90
CA GLU A 132 -12.18 -10.86 15.16
C GLU A 132 -11.75 -10.56 13.71
N CYS A 133 -12.42 -9.62 13.02
CA CYS A 133 -12.15 -9.36 11.60
C CYS A 133 -11.20 -8.19 11.35
N LEU A 134 -11.03 -7.26 12.30
CA LEU A 134 -10.20 -6.07 12.08
C LEU A 134 -9.15 -5.86 13.18
N HIS A 135 -9.56 -5.78 14.45
CA HIS A 135 -8.63 -5.34 15.50
C HIS A 135 -7.46 -6.31 15.69
N GLU A 136 -7.74 -7.60 15.77
CA GLU A 136 -6.72 -8.64 15.98
C GLU A 136 -5.80 -8.84 14.77
N MET A 137 -6.25 -8.44 13.59
CA MET A 137 -5.46 -8.56 12.35
C MET A 137 -4.09 -7.90 12.47
N LYS A 138 -3.98 -6.76 13.19
CA LYS A 138 -2.69 -6.12 13.43
C LYS A 138 -1.67 -7.07 14.04
N LEU A 139 -2.07 -7.84 15.04
CA LEU A 139 -1.18 -8.76 15.76
C LEU A 139 -0.74 -9.91 14.84
N ILE A 140 -1.65 -10.41 14.01
CA ILE A 140 -1.33 -11.44 13.00
C ILE A 140 -0.39 -10.87 11.92
N VAL A 141 -0.63 -9.62 11.47
CA VAL A 141 0.25 -8.96 10.50
C VAL A 141 1.63 -8.70 11.08
N ASP A 142 1.75 -8.32 12.35
CA ASP A 142 3.03 -8.16 13.02
C ASP A 142 3.83 -9.48 13.00
N LEU A 143 3.20 -10.62 13.32
CA LEU A 143 3.85 -11.94 13.24
C LEU A 143 4.29 -12.30 11.81
N LEU A 144 3.44 -12.01 10.82
CA LEU A 144 3.78 -12.19 9.40
C LEU A 144 4.97 -11.32 8.98
N TYR A 145 5.00 -10.09 9.46
CA TYR A 145 6.07 -9.12 9.16
C TYR A 145 7.41 -9.54 9.78
N GLU A 146 7.40 -10.02 11.02
CA GLU A 146 8.60 -10.41 11.76
C GLU A 146 9.20 -11.72 11.25
N GLY A 147 8.37 -12.74 11.04
CA GLY A 147 8.86 -14.09 10.79
C GLY A 147 8.27 -14.80 9.57
N GLY A 148 7.41 -14.12 8.81
CA GLY A 148 6.74 -14.72 7.66
C GLY A 148 5.62 -15.70 8.04
N ILE A 149 5.04 -16.34 7.02
CA ILE A 149 3.84 -17.19 7.17
C ILE A 149 4.09 -18.39 8.10
N SER A 150 5.26 -19.00 8.02
CA SER A 150 5.57 -20.20 8.81
C SER A 150 5.70 -19.90 10.31
N GLU A 151 6.31 -18.78 10.65
CA GLU A 151 6.48 -18.36 12.05
C GLU A 151 5.17 -17.84 12.64
N MET A 152 4.39 -17.10 11.87
CA MET A 152 3.02 -16.75 12.28
C MET A 152 2.21 -18.01 12.62
N ARG A 153 2.23 -19.04 11.75
CA ARG A 153 1.55 -20.32 12.00
C ARG A 153 2.04 -21.04 13.25
N TYR A 154 3.33 -20.98 13.53
CA TYR A 154 3.90 -21.55 14.75
C TYR A 154 3.41 -20.82 16.01
N SER A 155 3.13 -19.54 15.92
CA SER A 155 2.74 -18.67 17.04
C SER A 155 1.25 -18.75 17.39
N ILE A 156 0.40 -19.25 16.48
CA ILE A 156 -1.04 -19.38 16.70
C ILE A 156 -1.42 -20.79 17.19
N SER A 157 -2.68 -20.96 17.65
CA SER A 157 -3.17 -22.25 18.10
C SER A 157 -3.24 -23.29 16.96
N ASN A 158 -3.14 -24.57 17.31
CA ASN A 158 -3.29 -25.66 16.33
C ASN A 158 -4.65 -25.61 15.60
N THR A 159 -5.71 -25.17 16.29
CA THR A 159 -7.05 -25.01 15.71
C THR A 159 -7.05 -23.90 14.64
N ALA A 160 -6.43 -22.76 14.95
CA ALA A 160 -6.29 -21.65 14.02
C ALA A 160 -5.42 -22.02 12.81
N GLN A 161 -4.29 -22.69 13.04
CA GLN A 161 -3.42 -23.19 11.99
C GLN A 161 -4.13 -24.19 11.06
N TYR A 162 -4.92 -25.13 11.64
CA TYR A 162 -5.71 -26.07 10.85
C TYR A 162 -6.78 -25.34 10.02
N GLY A 163 -7.46 -24.36 10.61
CA GLY A 163 -8.44 -23.52 9.94
C GLY A 163 -7.81 -22.74 8.77
N ASP A 164 -6.68 -22.08 9.00
CA ASP A 164 -5.91 -21.36 7.98
C ASP A 164 -5.60 -22.27 6.78
N MET A 165 -4.99 -23.42 7.01
CA MET A 165 -4.58 -24.31 5.92
C MET A 165 -5.74 -24.99 5.19
N THR A 166 -6.86 -25.23 5.84
CA THR A 166 -7.99 -25.98 5.26
C THR A 166 -9.14 -25.09 4.78
N ARG A 167 -9.34 -23.91 5.34
CA ARG A 167 -10.45 -22.99 5.02
C ARG A 167 -9.98 -21.74 4.26
N GLY A 168 -8.76 -21.29 4.50
CA GLY A 168 -8.18 -20.19 3.72
C GLY A 168 -8.31 -20.38 2.20
N PRO A 169 -7.97 -21.56 1.63
CA PRO A 169 -8.12 -21.84 0.19
C PRO A 169 -9.56 -21.84 -0.31
N LEU A 170 -10.58 -21.90 0.56
CA LEU A 170 -11.98 -21.76 0.16
C LEU A 170 -12.37 -20.29 -0.04
N VAL A 171 -11.75 -19.39 0.71
CA VAL A 171 -11.95 -17.94 0.61
C VAL A 171 -11.11 -17.35 -0.53
N VAL A 172 -9.81 -17.64 -0.53
CA VAL A 172 -8.90 -17.22 -1.60
C VAL A 172 -8.56 -18.44 -2.45
N ASN A 173 -9.36 -18.68 -3.48
CA ASN A 173 -9.31 -19.82 -4.38
C ASN A 173 -8.83 -19.44 -5.79
N ASP A 174 -8.90 -20.41 -6.73
CA ASP A 174 -8.50 -20.18 -8.12
C ASP A 174 -9.34 -19.09 -8.83
N GLU A 175 -10.61 -18.91 -8.46
CA GLU A 175 -11.43 -17.83 -8.99
C GLU A 175 -10.90 -16.47 -8.50
N THR A 176 -10.57 -16.34 -7.22
CA THR A 176 -9.95 -15.15 -6.66
C THR A 176 -8.64 -14.83 -7.39
N LYS A 177 -7.81 -15.86 -7.63
CA LYS A 177 -6.54 -15.70 -8.37
C LYS A 177 -6.79 -15.24 -9.83
N ARG A 178 -7.80 -15.77 -10.51
CA ARG A 178 -8.16 -15.29 -11.87
C ARG A 178 -8.58 -13.82 -11.87
N ARG A 179 -9.31 -13.37 -10.87
CA ARG A 179 -9.67 -11.93 -10.73
C ARG A 179 -8.44 -11.07 -10.50
N MET A 180 -7.50 -11.51 -9.67
CA MET A 180 -6.21 -10.81 -9.48
C MET A 180 -5.42 -10.72 -10.80
N GLN A 181 -5.41 -11.78 -11.61
CA GLN A 181 -4.78 -11.75 -12.93
C GLN A 181 -5.46 -10.74 -13.88
N GLY A 182 -6.79 -10.61 -13.80
CA GLY A 182 -7.54 -9.57 -14.53
C GLY A 182 -7.13 -8.15 -14.12
N LEU A 183 -7.04 -7.88 -12.81
CA LEU A 183 -6.56 -6.59 -12.30
C LEU A 183 -5.14 -6.27 -12.78
N LEU A 184 -4.25 -7.26 -12.74
CA LEU A 184 -2.88 -7.09 -13.25
C LEU A 184 -2.88 -6.75 -14.75
N ALA A 185 -3.72 -7.40 -15.55
CA ALA A 185 -3.83 -7.12 -16.98
C ALA A 185 -4.35 -5.70 -17.25
N GLU A 186 -5.30 -5.19 -16.45
CA GLU A 186 -5.77 -3.79 -16.54
C GLU A 186 -4.66 -2.78 -16.20
N ILE A 187 -3.83 -3.09 -15.20
CA ILE A 187 -2.66 -2.29 -14.84
C ILE A 187 -1.65 -2.30 -16.00
N GLN A 188 -1.25 -3.46 -16.47
CA GLN A 188 -0.24 -3.63 -17.53
C GLN A 188 -0.65 -2.97 -18.85
N SER A 189 -1.94 -3.02 -19.19
CA SER A 189 -2.48 -2.35 -20.38
C SER A 189 -2.65 -0.84 -20.21
N GLY A 190 -2.49 -0.31 -19.00
CA GLY A 190 -2.77 1.08 -18.65
C GLY A 190 -4.27 1.43 -18.60
N ALA A 191 -5.16 0.43 -18.62
CA ALA A 191 -6.61 0.67 -18.55
C ALA A 191 -6.99 1.35 -17.22
N PHE A 192 -6.49 0.83 -16.10
CA PHE A 192 -6.68 1.46 -14.79
C PHE A 192 -6.14 2.90 -14.75
N ALA A 193 -4.94 3.12 -15.28
CA ALA A 193 -4.32 4.45 -15.27
C ALA A 193 -5.15 5.48 -16.07
N ARG A 194 -5.67 5.08 -17.23
CA ARG A 194 -6.56 5.95 -18.03
C ARG A 194 -7.88 6.23 -17.32
N ASP A 195 -8.48 5.23 -16.65
CA ASP A 195 -9.71 5.41 -15.88
C ASP A 195 -9.50 6.39 -14.72
N TRP A 196 -8.44 6.20 -13.94
CA TRP A 196 -8.08 7.12 -12.87
C TRP A 196 -7.83 8.55 -13.35
N MET A 197 -7.08 8.73 -14.44
CA MET A 197 -6.83 10.07 -14.99
C MET A 197 -8.09 10.74 -15.52
N LYS A 198 -9.03 9.98 -16.07
CA LYS A 198 -10.36 10.48 -16.46
C LYS A 198 -11.16 10.92 -15.24
N GLU A 199 -11.19 10.09 -14.21
CA GLU A 199 -11.86 10.39 -12.94
C GLU A 199 -11.28 11.66 -12.30
N ALA A 200 -9.94 11.77 -12.23
CA ALA A 200 -9.25 12.92 -11.67
C ALA A 200 -9.56 14.22 -12.42
N ARG A 201 -9.56 14.20 -13.77
CA ARG A 201 -9.88 15.36 -14.61
C ARG A 201 -11.33 15.82 -14.47
N ASN A 202 -12.25 14.91 -14.13
CA ASN A 202 -13.67 15.21 -13.93
C ASN A 202 -14.01 15.63 -12.50
N GLY A 203 -13.03 15.86 -11.62
CA GLY A 203 -13.25 16.29 -10.23
C GLY A 203 -13.51 15.13 -9.25
N ARG A 204 -13.25 13.91 -9.66
CA ARG A 204 -13.31 12.69 -8.82
C ARG A 204 -14.72 12.36 -8.24
N PRO A 205 -15.81 12.43 -9.02
CA PRO A 205 -17.17 12.24 -8.49
C PRO A 205 -17.39 10.82 -7.97
N ARG A 206 -16.93 9.80 -8.71
CA ARG A 206 -17.05 8.39 -8.29
C ARG A 206 -16.19 8.09 -7.06
N PHE A 207 -14.98 8.62 -7.01
CA PHE A 207 -14.09 8.48 -5.86
C PHE A 207 -14.74 9.06 -4.59
N GLN A 208 -15.31 10.27 -4.67
CA GLN A 208 -15.99 10.92 -3.55
C GLN A 208 -17.20 10.10 -3.07
N GLN A 209 -18.01 9.60 -4.00
CA GLN A 209 -19.17 8.75 -3.68
C GLN A 209 -18.75 7.46 -2.96
N LEU A 210 -17.68 6.79 -3.43
CA LEU A 210 -17.17 5.56 -2.83
C LEU A 210 -16.56 5.82 -1.43
N ASP A 211 -15.86 6.94 -1.26
CA ASP A 211 -15.29 7.35 0.04
C ASP A 211 -16.40 7.62 1.07
N GLU A 212 -17.47 8.33 0.66
CA GLU A 212 -18.63 8.59 1.52
C GLU A 212 -19.33 7.29 1.94
N GLN A 213 -19.60 6.39 0.98
CA GLN A 213 -20.17 5.07 1.28
C GLN A 213 -19.29 4.24 2.22
N ALA A 214 -17.96 4.31 2.05
CA ALA A 214 -17.04 3.59 2.93
C ALA A 214 -17.07 4.14 4.37
N ARG A 215 -17.17 5.45 4.54
CA ARG A 215 -17.27 6.11 5.87
C ARG A 215 -18.58 5.79 6.59
N GLU A 216 -19.65 5.56 5.87
CA GLU A 216 -20.95 5.22 6.44
C GLU A 216 -21.08 3.76 6.86
N HIS A 217 -20.12 2.90 6.51
CA HIS A 217 -20.17 1.48 6.83
C HIS A 217 -20.25 1.25 8.34
N PRO A 218 -21.11 0.32 8.84
CA PRO A 218 -21.29 0.07 10.28
C PRO A 218 -19.98 -0.22 11.03
N ILE A 219 -19.00 -0.86 10.39
CA ILE A 219 -17.70 -1.18 10.99
C ILE A 219 -16.95 0.08 11.45
N GLU A 220 -17.12 1.22 10.77
CA GLU A 220 -16.44 2.48 11.13
C GLU A 220 -16.97 3.03 12.45
N ARG A 221 -18.29 3.07 12.63
CA ARG A 221 -18.93 3.53 13.88
C ARG A 221 -18.60 2.62 15.06
N VAL A 222 -18.62 1.31 14.85
CA VAL A 222 -18.22 0.34 15.87
C VAL A 222 -16.74 0.52 16.23
N GLY A 223 -15.89 0.64 15.20
CA GLY A 223 -14.47 0.84 15.36
C GLY A 223 -14.11 2.12 16.10
N GLU A 224 -14.76 3.25 15.80
CA GLU A 224 -14.55 4.52 16.49
C GLU A 224 -14.82 4.38 17.99
N ARG A 225 -15.97 3.78 18.35
CA ARG A 225 -16.32 3.55 19.76
C ARG A 225 -15.30 2.67 20.48
N LEU A 226 -14.89 1.55 19.86
CA LEU A 226 -13.96 0.60 20.47
C LEU A 226 -12.55 1.17 20.56
N ARG A 227 -12.07 1.88 19.54
CA ARG A 227 -10.79 2.60 19.59
C ARG A 227 -10.79 3.68 20.68
N GLY A 228 -11.92 4.34 20.93
CA GLY A 228 -12.08 5.29 22.03
C GLY A 228 -11.89 4.68 23.43
N MET A 229 -12.06 3.37 23.57
CA MET A 229 -11.80 2.64 24.83
C MET A 229 -10.31 2.29 25.03
N MET A 230 -9.46 2.56 24.05
CA MET A 230 -8.02 2.23 24.02
C MET A 230 -7.16 3.50 23.93
N PRO A 231 -6.91 4.20 25.08
CA PRO A 231 -6.23 5.50 25.04
C PRO A 231 -4.84 5.49 24.39
N TRP A 232 -4.13 4.37 24.45
CA TRP A 232 -2.81 4.22 23.83
C TRP A 232 -2.85 4.32 22.30
N LEU A 233 -3.98 4.00 21.64
CA LEU A 233 -4.13 4.14 20.20
C LEU A 233 -4.16 5.62 19.77
N SER A 234 -4.74 6.50 20.60
CA SER A 234 -4.73 7.95 20.34
C SER A 234 -3.37 8.60 20.59
N GLN A 235 -2.59 8.04 21.53
CA GLN A 235 -1.25 8.54 21.85
C GLN A 235 -0.18 8.08 20.83
N SER A 236 -0.42 6.97 20.13
CA SER A 236 0.48 6.39 19.14
C SER A 236 -0.01 6.56 17.71
N LYS A 237 -0.85 7.57 17.43
CA LYS A 237 -1.29 7.83 16.05
C LYS A 237 -0.10 7.97 15.10
N LEU A 238 -0.09 7.13 14.09
CA LEU A 238 0.91 7.16 13.01
C LEU A 238 0.66 8.33 12.04
N VAL A 239 -0.58 8.81 11.98
CA VAL A 239 -0.99 9.93 11.13
C VAL A 239 -1.24 11.15 12.01
N ASP A 240 -0.54 12.23 11.73
CA ASP A 240 -0.80 13.56 12.27
C ASP A 240 -1.58 14.35 11.21
N GLU A 241 -2.89 14.52 11.43
CA GLU A 241 -3.77 15.24 10.50
C GLU A 241 -3.38 16.72 10.31
N ALA A 242 -2.64 17.28 11.25
CA ALA A 242 -2.14 18.66 11.16
C ALA A 242 -0.88 18.78 10.28
N SER A 243 -0.26 17.66 9.93
CA SER A 243 1.00 17.61 9.16
C SER A 243 0.82 17.10 7.72
N ASN A 244 -0.42 16.81 7.31
CA ASN A 244 -0.76 16.35 5.95
C ASN A 244 -1.34 17.45 5.07
#